data_dce16123480614d944e1f1725cf6f7e9
#
_entry.id   dce16123480614d944e1f1725cf6f7e9
#
_cell.length_a   1.000
_cell.length_b   1.000
_cell.length_c   1.000
_cell.angle_alpha   90.00
_cell.angle_beta   90.00
_cell.angle_gamma   90.00
#
_symmetry.space_group_name_H-M   'P 1'
#
loop_
_entity.id
_entity.type
_entity.pdbx_description
1 polymer ?
#
loop_
_entity_poly.entity_id
_entity_poly.type
_entity_poly.pdbx_seq_one_letter_code
_entity_poly.pdbx_strand_id
1 'polypeptide(L)'
;MKRFFITVAVIVTILLILPSMAYGASEQWAKYSGNPVVRPSPGAWDSDYTTGPRVLHTGGEFRMWYSGGNKSGGSGIGYATSLDGFSWTKLNRPVLVPGSNGAWDSSTVAVGSVTWNGTVFTMYYRGTNPTTYQTGAIGFATSIDGVSWTKYSGNPIIKSTAVDQTYIGSPFVVKLLLSYDLWYTGKNFTYQKTNSVSRILLATSLDGIKWNKWPTPVFLPSTDVSAWDSASVYSPSVYWNGTIFWLWYSGVSQSSLAPQIGLATSPDGSTWTRFSSDPILSPGSMEGWDSAGVEQAAPVINQNSVRLYYDGLGAFTGGRIGLAQSPQGFAIPEFPYPSMILIIGLAAYATALSRKRRHPK
;
A
#
# COMPACT_ATOMS: atom_id res chain seq x y z
N MET A 1 48.54 19.81 39.86
CA MET A 1 47.40 18.95 40.12
C MET A 1 46.60 18.78 38.83
N LYS A 2 46.84 17.67 38.10
CA LYS A 2 46.13 17.36 36.86
C LYS A 2 44.82 16.62 37.22
N ARG A 3 43.68 17.19 36.90
CA ARG A 3 42.39 16.53 37.05
C ARG A 3 42.11 15.72 35.77
N PHE A 4 42.13 14.42 35.90
CA PHE A 4 41.62 13.45 34.89
C PHE A 4 40.11 13.52 34.88
N PHE A 5 39.54 13.92 33.75
CA PHE A 5 38.10 13.70 33.47
C PHE A 5 37.94 12.37 32.74
N ILE A 6 37.45 11.38 33.44
CA ILE A 6 37.02 10.11 32.84
C ILE A 6 35.67 10.38 32.15
N THR A 7 35.65 10.38 30.82
CA THR A 7 34.44 10.43 30.04
C THR A 7 33.92 8.98 29.93
N VAL A 8 32.91 8.64 30.73
CA VAL A 8 32.20 7.36 30.59
C VAL A 8 31.28 7.49 29.38
N ALA A 9 31.68 6.91 28.26
CA ALA A 9 30.82 6.71 27.11
C ALA A 9 29.94 5.48 27.40
N VAL A 10 28.71 5.68 27.83
CA VAL A 10 27.70 4.62 27.89
C VAL A 10 27.23 4.35 26.49
N ILE A 11 27.79 3.36 25.84
CA ILE A 11 27.26 2.77 24.60
C ILE A 11 26.12 1.88 25.05
N VAL A 12 24.89 2.40 24.99
CA VAL A 12 23.68 1.56 25.09
C VAL A 12 23.53 0.84 23.78
N THR A 13 24.12 -0.34 23.68
CA THR A 13 23.80 -1.30 22.62
C THR A 13 22.44 -1.90 22.97
N ILE A 14 21.38 -1.31 22.45
CA ILE A 14 20.05 -1.96 22.48
C ILE A 14 20.14 -3.10 21.47
N LEU A 15 20.48 -4.29 21.96
CA LEU A 15 20.25 -5.52 21.23
C LEU A 15 18.73 -5.66 21.11
N LEU A 16 18.17 -5.23 19.97
CA LEU A 16 16.81 -5.61 19.59
C LEU A 16 16.82 -7.13 19.42
N ILE A 17 16.55 -7.85 20.50
CA ILE A 17 16.13 -9.24 20.44
C ILE A 17 14.74 -9.18 19.78
N LEU A 18 14.72 -9.15 18.44
CA LEU A 18 13.53 -9.51 17.70
C LEU A 18 13.23 -10.95 18.17
N PRO A 19 12.05 -11.22 18.75
CA PRO A 19 11.68 -12.60 18.93
C PRO A 19 11.76 -13.21 17.54
N SER A 20 12.67 -14.16 17.35
CA SER A 20 12.66 -15.02 16.18
C SER A 20 11.36 -15.80 16.29
N MET A 21 10.29 -15.23 15.74
CA MET A 21 9.10 -15.99 15.47
C MET A 21 9.52 -16.99 14.40
N ALA A 22 9.92 -18.19 14.84
CA ALA A 22 10.01 -19.34 13.98
C ALA A 22 8.57 -19.67 13.55
N TYR A 23 8.04 -18.88 12.61
CA TYR A 23 6.89 -19.29 11.85
C TYR A 23 7.34 -20.48 11.04
N GLY A 24 6.80 -21.66 11.37
CA GLY A 24 6.98 -22.85 10.59
C GLY A 24 6.65 -22.54 9.12
N ALA A 25 7.45 -23.08 8.21
CA ALA A 25 7.29 -22.90 6.78
C ALA A 25 5.81 -22.99 6.37
N SER A 26 5.34 -21.95 5.65
CA SER A 26 4.14 -21.94 4.82
C SER A 26 2.75 -22.00 5.49
N GLU A 27 2.47 -21.34 6.59
CA GLU A 27 1.07 -21.11 6.93
C GLU A 27 0.50 -20.03 6.00
N GLN A 28 -0.17 -20.46 4.94
CA GLN A 28 -0.89 -19.55 4.05
C GLN A 28 -2.05 -18.92 4.80
N TRP A 29 -2.34 -17.67 4.44
CA TRP A 29 -3.47 -16.96 5.01
C TRP A 29 -4.79 -17.62 4.58
N ALA A 30 -5.69 -17.81 5.53
CA ALA A 30 -6.95 -18.52 5.30
C ALA A 30 -7.94 -17.65 4.56
N LYS A 31 -8.32 -18.04 3.33
CA LYS A 31 -9.38 -17.37 2.58
C LYS A 31 -10.72 -17.56 3.29
N TYR A 32 -11.48 -16.48 3.41
CA TYR A 32 -12.84 -16.53 3.99
C TYR A 32 -13.76 -17.38 3.10
N SER A 33 -14.51 -18.30 3.71
CA SER A 33 -15.39 -19.23 2.98
C SER A 33 -16.56 -18.55 2.25
N GLY A 34 -16.96 -17.34 2.70
CA GLY A 34 -18.01 -16.53 2.06
C GLY A 34 -17.51 -15.63 0.92
N ASN A 35 -16.27 -15.77 0.49
CA ASN A 35 -15.71 -14.98 -0.61
C ASN A 35 -16.45 -15.19 -1.94
N PRO A 36 -16.41 -14.17 -2.86
CA PRO A 36 -15.91 -12.80 -2.66
C PRO A 36 -16.87 -11.95 -1.82
N VAL A 37 -16.32 -11.06 -0.98
CA VAL A 37 -17.08 -10.18 -0.08
C VAL A 37 -17.67 -8.96 -0.79
N VAL A 38 -17.05 -8.49 -1.89
CA VAL A 38 -17.59 -7.45 -2.76
C VAL A 38 -17.52 -7.91 -4.22
N ARG A 39 -18.63 -7.75 -4.93
CA ARG A 39 -18.80 -8.18 -6.32
C ARG A 39 -19.27 -7.02 -7.20
N PRO A 40 -19.02 -7.06 -8.52
CA PRO A 40 -19.67 -6.19 -9.47
C PRO A 40 -21.19 -6.24 -9.32
N SER A 41 -21.87 -5.11 -9.56
CA SER A 41 -23.35 -5.01 -9.51
C SER A 41 -23.90 -5.05 -10.93
N PRO A 42 -24.62 -6.10 -11.34
CA PRO A 42 -25.19 -6.19 -12.68
C PRO A 42 -26.03 -4.95 -13.02
N GLY A 43 -25.78 -4.35 -14.18
CA GLY A 43 -26.49 -3.17 -14.65
C GLY A 43 -26.13 -1.84 -13.97
N ALA A 44 -25.22 -1.85 -12.99
CA ALA A 44 -24.72 -0.63 -12.34
C ALA A 44 -23.43 -0.11 -12.99
N TRP A 45 -22.93 1.01 -12.48
CA TRP A 45 -21.70 1.66 -12.96
C TRP A 45 -20.45 0.76 -12.80
N ASP A 46 -20.43 -0.16 -11.82
CA ASP A 46 -19.35 -1.09 -11.49
C ASP A 46 -19.68 -2.54 -11.93
N SER A 47 -20.40 -2.70 -13.04
CA SER A 47 -20.95 -4.01 -13.45
C SER A 47 -19.91 -5.01 -13.93
N ASP A 48 -18.73 -4.58 -14.30
CA ASP A 48 -17.72 -5.49 -14.88
C ASP A 48 -16.59 -5.84 -13.90
N TYR A 49 -16.22 -4.92 -13.01
CA TYR A 49 -15.16 -5.17 -12.04
C TYR A 49 -15.30 -4.33 -10.76
N THR A 50 -14.82 -4.88 -9.68
CA THR A 50 -14.55 -4.21 -8.39
C THR A 50 -13.17 -4.66 -7.91
N THR A 51 -12.21 -3.73 -7.83
CA THR A 51 -10.78 -4.03 -7.58
C THR A 51 -10.13 -2.97 -6.69
N GLY A 52 -8.92 -3.23 -6.22
CA GLY A 52 -8.10 -2.27 -5.49
C GLY A 52 -8.72 -1.82 -4.17
N PRO A 53 -9.14 -2.72 -3.29
CA PRO A 53 -9.76 -2.30 -2.04
C PRO A 53 -8.80 -1.46 -1.20
N ARG A 54 -9.35 -0.48 -0.49
CA ARG A 54 -8.70 0.25 0.60
C ARG A 54 -9.67 0.32 1.74
N VAL A 55 -9.31 -0.25 2.87
CA VAL A 55 -10.22 -0.43 4.00
C VAL A 55 -9.67 0.26 5.23
N LEU A 56 -10.52 1.05 5.87
CA LEU A 56 -10.28 1.62 7.20
C LEU A 56 -11.36 1.13 8.17
N HIS A 57 -10.98 0.90 9.40
CA HIS A 57 -11.92 0.67 10.50
C HIS A 57 -11.92 1.92 11.39
N THR A 58 -12.98 2.72 11.29
CA THR A 58 -13.08 4.01 11.98
C THR A 58 -14.50 4.22 12.50
N GLY A 59 -14.62 4.72 13.74
CA GLY A 59 -15.93 4.97 14.33
C GLY A 59 -16.79 3.72 14.54
N GLY A 60 -16.17 2.54 14.72
CA GLY A 60 -16.88 1.27 14.89
C GLY A 60 -17.41 0.66 13.59
N GLU A 61 -17.06 1.21 12.43
CA GLU A 61 -17.51 0.76 11.12
C GLU A 61 -16.30 0.54 10.20
N PHE A 62 -16.35 -0.51 9.37
CA PHE A 62 -15.43 -0.72 8.27
C PHE A 62 -15.90 0.08 7.06
N ARG A 63 -14.99 0.82 6.46
CA ARG A 63 -15.22 1.64 5.27
C ARG A 63 -14.24 1.21 4.18
N MET A 64 -14.78 0.90 3.00
CA MET A 64 -14.00 0.45 1.86
C MET A 64 -14.18 1.41 0.69
N TRP A 65 -13.07 1.83 0.12
CA TRP A 65 -13.02 2.44 -1.21
C TRP A 65 -12.45 1.43 -2.18
N TYR A 66 -13.02 1.34 -3.38
CA TYR A 66 -12.60 0.39 -4.39
C TYR A 66 -12.69 1.01 -5.79
N SER A 67 -11.87 0.53 -6.71
CA SER A 67 -11.96 0.90 -8.11
C SER A 67 -13.01 0.05 -8.80
N GLY A 68 -13.87 0.65 -9.58
CA GLY A 68 -14.92 -0.07 -10.30
C GLY A 68 -15.17 0.54 -11.67
N GLY A 69 -15.88 -0.20 -12.51
CA GLY A 69 -16.25 0.28 -13.84
C GLY A 69 -17.01 -0.74 -14.67
N ASN A 70 -17.34 -0.31 -15.88
CA ASN A 70 -18.02 -1.11 -16.88
C ASN A 70 -17.36 -1.02 -18.26
N LYS A 71 -17.66 -1.96 -19.15
CA LYS A 71 -17.12 -2.02 -20.52
C LYS A 71 -17.52 -0.84 -21.40
N SER A 72 -18.56 -0.12 -21.03
CA SER A 72 -19.02 1.08 -21.74
C SER A 72 -18.15 2.31 -21.45
N GLY A 73 -17.02 2.15 -20.74
CA GLY A 73 -16.06 3.20 -20.43
C GLY A 73 -16.30 3.94 -19.13
N GLY A 74 -17.28 3.52 -18.31
CA GLY A 74 -17.48 4.04 -16.96
C GLY A 74 -16.37 3.56 -16.04
N SER A 75 -15.67 4.49 -15.37
CA SER A 75 -14.66 4.22 -14.35
C SER A 75 -14.93 5.13 -13.16
N GLY A 76 -14.66 4.65 -11.96
CA GLY A 76 -14.82 5.45 -10.75
C GLY A 76 -14.27 4.76 -9.51
N ILE A 77 -14.26 5.50 -8.42
CA ILE A 77 -13.96 4.95 -7.09
C ILE A 77 -15.30 4.79 -6.36
N GLY A 78 -15.61 3.55 -5.98
CA GLY A 78 -16.79 3.18 -5.20
C GLY A 78 -16.55 3.27 -3.71
N TYR A 79 -17.64 3.14 -2.97
CA TYR A 79 -17.65 3.15 -1.51
C TYR A 79 -18.59 2.07 -0.98
N ALA A 80 -18.16 1.39 0.06
CA ALA A 80 -18.97 0.41 0.78
C ALA A 80 -18.69 0.48 2.28
N THR A 81 -19.69 0.12 3.09
CA THR A 81 -19.56 0.03 4.55
C THR A 81 -19.94 -1.34 5.06
N SER A 82 -19.42 -1.68 6.25
CA SER A 82 -19.71 -2.93 6.93
C SER A 82 -19.53 -2.77 8.43
N LEU A 83 -20.39 -3.41 9.22
CA LEU A 83 -20.24 -3.45 10.68
C LEU A 83 -19.32 -4.60 11.13
N ASP A 84 -19.24 -5.67 10.35
CA ASP A 84 -18.49 -6.91 10.69
C ASP A 84 -17.22 -7.11 9.85
N GLY A 85 -17.08 -6.37 8.74
CA GLY A 85 -16.00 -6.52 7.78
C GLY A 85 -16.14 -7.72 6.82
N PHE A 86 -17.28 -8.43 6.87
CA PHE A 86 -17.60 -9.57 6.01
C PHE A 86 -18.74 -9.26 5.06
N SER A 87 -19.80 -8.64 5.58
CA SER A 87 -21.01 -8.26 4.83
C SER A 87 -20.95 -6.78 4.48
N TRP A 88 -20.92 -6.45 3.17
CA TRP A 88 -20.68 -5.10 2.69
C TRP A 88 -21.90 -4.52 1.98
N THR A 89 -22.26 -3.29 2.33
CA THR A 89 -23.26 -2.49 1.65
C THR A 89 -22.60 -1.45 0.77
N LYS A 90 -22.76 -1.59 -0.56
CA LYS A 90 -22.20 -0.66 -1.54
C LYS A 90 -23.08 0.57 -1.71
N LEU A 91 -22.46 1.74 -1.88
CA LEU A 91 -23.16 2.91 -2.38
C LEU A 91 -23.41 2.73 -3.89
N ASN A 92 -24.66 3.01 -4.34
CA ASN A 92 -25.07 2.78 -5.74
C ASN A 92 -24.55 3.84 -6.74
N ARG A 93 -23.48 4.52 -6.43
CA ARG A 93 -22.79 5.48 -7.30
C ARG A 93 -21.33 5.58 -6.94
N PRO A 94 -20.45 5.99 -7.88
CA PRO A 94 -19.08 6.30 -7.50
C PRO A 94 -19.01 7.54 -6.61
N VAL A 95 -18.01 7.60 -5.74
CA VAL A 95 -17.71 8.73 -4.85
C VAL A 95 -16.64 9.65 -5.43
N LEU A 96 -15.83 9.15 -6.37
CA LEU A 96 -14.90 9.94 -7.16
C LEU A 96 -14.90 9.44 -8.60
N VAL A 97 -15.08 10.36 -9.54
CA VAL A 97 -15.18 10.07 -10.99
C VAL A 97 -14.04 10.74 -11.75
N PRO A 98 -13.75 10.32 -12.99
CA PRO A 98 -12.84 11.02 -13.87
C PRO A 98 -13.18 12.52 -13.97
N GLY A 99 -12.18 13.33 -14.30
CA GLY A 99 -12.35 14.75 -14.57
C GLY A 99 -13.08 15.00 -15.89
N SER A 100 -13.40 16.28 -16.15
CA SER A 100 -13.95 16.71 -17.43
C SER A 100 -12.99 16.42 -18.59
N ASN A 101 -13.51 16.41 -19.81
CA ASN A 101 -12.69 16.24 -21.01
C ASN A 101 -11.52 17.24 -21.04
N GLY A 102 -10.32 16.74 -21.33
CA GLY A 102 -9.07 17.51 -21.29
C GLY A 102 -8.38 17.54 -19.93
N ALA A 103 -9.03 17.12 -18.84
CA ALA A 103 -8.37 16.99 -17.57
C ALA A 103 -7.33 15.84 -17.58
N TRP A 104 -6.34 15.90 -16.70
CA TRP A 104 -5.27 14.90 -16.59
C TRP A 104 -5.78 13.50 -16.17
N ASP A 105 -6.95 13.44 -15.55
CA ASP A 105 -7.61 12.21 -15.07
C ASP A 105 -8.97 11.96 -15.76
N SER A 106 -9.13 12.44 -17.01
CA SER A 106 -10.41 12.41 -17.72
C SER A 106 -10.83 11.04 -18.26
N SER A 107 -9.94 10.03 -18.25
CA SER A 107 -10.27 8.67 -18.71
C SER A 107 -10.58 7.71 -17.57
N THR A 108 -9.69 7.60 -16.60
CA THR A 108 -9.87 6.66 -15.50
C THR A 108 -9.36 7.23 -14.18
N VAL A 109 -9.99 6.82 -13.10
CA VAL A 109 -9.50 7.00 -11.73
C VAL A 109 -9.49 5.66 -11.01
N ALA A 110 -8.44 5.42 -10.21
CA ALA A 110 -8.29 4.21 -9.41
C ALA A 110 -7.77 4.59 -8.02
N VAL A 111 -8.36 4.00 -6.99
CA VAL A 111 -7.96 4.28 -5.60
C VAL A 111 -6.55 3.76 -5.34
N GLY A 112 -5.74 4.56 -4.67
CA GLY A 112 -4.41 4.17 -4.20
C GLY A 112 -4.38 3.93 -2.71
N SER A 113 -4.40 4.99 -1.90
CA SER A 113 -4.54 4.88 -0.45
C SER A 113 -5.53 5.89 0.08
N VAL A 114 -6.17 5.53 1.18
CA VAL A 114 -7.04 6.43 1.96
C VAL A 114 -6.55 6.44 3.39
N THR A 115 -6.45 7.63 3.97
CA THR A 115 -6.07 7.82 5.37
C THR A 115 -7.10 8.69 6.10
N TRP A 116 -7.16 8.56 7.43
CA TRP A 116 -8.03 9.33 8.30
C TRP A 116 -7.21 9.94 9.44
N ASN A 117 -7.33 11.23 9.66
CA ASN A 117 -6.59 11.93 10.71
C ASN A 117 -7.43 12.31 11.94
N GLY A 118 -8.66 11.78 12.04
CA GLY A 118 -9.64 12.13 13.07
C GLY A 118 -10.65 13.18 12.64
N THR A 119 -10.42 13.89 11.53
CA THR A 119 -11.28 14.98 11.04
C THR A 119 -11.52 14.93 9.53
N VAL A 120 -10.49 14.58 8.76
CA VAL A 120 -10.51 14.61 7.30
C VAL A 120 -9.95 13.30 6.76
N PHE A 121 -10.65 12.72 5.80
CA PHE A 121 -10.12 11.66 4.94
C PHE A 121 -9.27 12.27 3.83
N THR A 122 -8.13 11.66 3.54
CA THR A 122 -7.30 12.00 2.39
C THR A 122 -7.15 10.79 1.49
N MET A 123 -7.26 11.00 0.19
CA MET A 123 -7.11 9.95 -0.82
C MET A 123 -5.99 10.32 -1.79
N TYR A 124 -5.11 9.37 -2.03
CA TYR A 124 -4.17 9.40 -3.13
C TYR A 124 -4.66 8.42 -4.19
N TYR A 125 -4.84 8.87 -5.41
CA TYR A 125 -5.44 8.08 -6.47
C TYR A 125 -4.65 8.18 -7.78
N ARG A 126 -4.70 7.13 -8.58
CA ARG A 126 -4.17 7.18 -9.95
C ARG A 126 -5.23 7.75 -10.87
N GLY A 127 -4.82 8.66 -11.76
CA GLY A 127 -5.65 9.17 -12.84
C GLY A 127 -4.95 9.02 -14.18
N THR A 128 -5.73 8.91 -15.26
CA THR A 128 -5.26 8.90 -16.64
C THR A 128 -6.16 9.75 -17.54
N ASN A 129 -5.61 10.17 -18.66
CA ASN A 129 -6.39 10.72 -19.79
C ASN A 129 -6.04 9.94 -21.07
N PRO A 130 -6.65 10.23 -22.22
CA PRO A 130 -6.37 9.48 -23.45
C PRO A 130 -4.90 9.46 -23.87
N THR A 131 -4.15 10.52 -23.58
CA THR A 131 -2.72 10.61 -23.93
C THR A 131 -1.80 9.97 -22.90
N THR A 132 -2.22 9.90 -21.62
CA THR A 132 -1.44 9.33 -20.51
C THR A 132 -1.98 8.00 -20.01
N TYR A 133 -2.83 7.33 -20.79
CA TYR A 133 -3.45 6.07 -20.38
C TYR A 133 -2.43 5.02 -19.93
N GLN A 134 -1.32 4.94 -20.64
CA GLN A 134 -0.22 4.01 -20.32
C GLN A 134 0.61 4.48 -19.11
N THR A 135 0.81 5.78 -18.92
CA THR A 135 1.72 6.32 -17.92
C THR A 135 1.03 6.61 -16.58
N GLY A 136 -0.12 7.25 -16.62
CA GLY A 136 -0.84 7.70 -15.43
C GLY A 136 -0.15 8.84 -14.67
N ALA A 137 -0.84 9.33 -13.66
CA ALA A 137 -0.32 10.28 -12.68
C ALA A 137 -1.02 10.05 -11.34
N ILE A 138 -0.48 10.60 -10.24
CA ILE A 138 -1.07 10.51 -8.92
C ILE A 138 -1.71 11.84 -8.55
N GLY A 139 -2.96 11.80 -8.12
CA GLY A 139 -3.72 12.91 -7.59
C GLY A 139 -4.02 12.77 -6.12
N PHE A 140 -4.50 13.86 -5.56
CA PHE A 140 -4.87 14.01 -4.16
C PHE A 140 -6.30 14.55 -4.06
N ALA A 141 -7.09 14.01 -3.13
CA ALA A 141 -8.43 14.48 -2.82
C ALA A 141 -8.70 14.41 -1.31
N THR A 142 -9.62 15.22 -0.82
CA THR A 142 -10.02 15.27 0.59
C THR A 142 -11.52 15.11 0.73
N SER A 143 -11.95 14.60 1.90
CA SER A 143 -13.35 14.43 2.26
C SER A 143 -13.53 14.49 3.78
N ILE A 144 -14.64 15.04 4.26
CA ILE A 144 -15.00 15.01 5.69
C ILE A 144 -15.84 13.78 6.06
N ASP A 145 -16.51 13.18 5.08
CA ASP A 145 -17.46 12.07 5.28
C ASP A 145 -17.01 10.74 4.61
N GLY A 146 -15.95 10.78 3.78
CA GLY A 146 -15.47 9.65 3.00
C GLY A 146 -16.27 9.36 1.73
N VAL A 147 -17.31 10.16 1.45
CA VAL A 147 -18.25 10.00 0.32
C VAL A 147 -18.18 11.18 -0.64
N SER A 148 -18.16 12.40 -0.11
CA SER A 148 -18.09 13.64 -0.88
C SER A 148 -16.64 14.10 -0.96
N TRP A 149 -16.01 13.90 -2.13
CA TRP A 149 -14.57 14.16 -2.31
C TRP A 149 -14.32 15.43 -3.12
N THR A 150 -13.39 16.23 -2.64
CA THR A 150 -12.87 17.40 -3.36
C THR A 150 -11.46 17.10 -3.86
N LYS A 151 -11.30 17.09 -5.19
CA LYS A 151 -9.98 16.96 -5.83
C LYS A 151 -9.15 18.22 -5.56
N TYR A 152 -7.88 18.05 -5.26
CA TYR A 152 -6.95 19.16 -5.09
C TYR A 152 -6.75 19.91 -6.41
N SER A 153 -6.85 21.23 -6.38
CA SER A 153 -6.77 22.08 -7.60
C SER A 153 -5.39 22.05 -8.27
N GLY A 154 -4.33 21.73 -7.51
CA GLY A 154 -2.97 21.57 -8.02
C GLY A 154 -2.63 20.18 -8.55
N ASN A 155 -3.61 19.28 -8.72
CA ASN A 155 -3.38 17.96 -9.29
C ASN A 155 -2.89 18.02 -10.76
N PRO A 156 -2.12 17.00 -11.23
CA PRO A 156 -1.60 15.87 -10.46
C PRO A 156 -0.39 16.28 -9.59
N ILE A 157 -0.29 15.67 -8.40
CA ILE A 157 0.80 15.93 -7.46
C ILE A 157 2.08 15.15 -7.77
N ILE A 158 1.96 14.02 -8.48
CA ILE A 158 3.10 13.25 -9.01
C ILE A 158 2.83 12.86 -10.46
N LYS A 159 3.76 13.21 -11.34
CA LYS A 159 3.77 12.79 -12.76
C LYS A 159 4.87 11.76 -12.99
N SER A 160 4.72 10.93 -14.01
CA SER A 160 5.78 10.00 -14.44
C SER A 160 7.04 10.77 -14.84
N THR A 161 8.20 10.22 -14.49
CA THR A 161 9.55 10.72 -14.83
C THR A 161 10.42 9.55 -15.27
N ALA A 162 11.66 9.81 -15.64
CA ALA A 162 12.62 8.76 -16.04
C ALA A 162 12.84 7.70 -14.96
N VAL A 163 12.73 8.05 -13.66
CA VAL A 163 12.87 7.10 -12.55
C VAL A 163 11.74 6.06 -12.57
N ASP A 164 10.52 6.48 -12.88
CA ASP A 164 9.34 5.60 -12.96
C ASP A 164 9.33 4.80 -14.26
N GLN A 165 10.17 5.18 -15.18
CA GLN A 165 10.28 4.71 -16.54
C GLN A 165 9.06 5.13 -17.40
N THR A 166 7.95 4.44 -17.39
CA THR A 166 6.80 4.84 -18.22
C THR A 166 5.46 4.74 -17.53
N TYR A 167 5.38 4.16 -16.33
CA TYR A 167 4.12 3.94 -15.63
C TYR A 167 4.26 4.26 -14.16
N ILE A 168 3.25 4.92 -13.61
CA ILE A 168 3.07 5.06 -12.16
C ILE A 168 1.65 4.67 -11.77
N GLY A 169 1.51 3.99 -10.64
CA GLY A 169 0.22 3.55 -10.13
C GLY A 169 0.27 3.02 -8.72
N SER A 170 -0.89 2.64 -8.21
CA SER A 170 -1.09 2.04 -6.90
C SER A 170 -0.34 2.79 -5.77
N PRO A 171 -0.53 4.13 -5.62
CA PRO A 171 0.16 4.88 -4.57
C PRO A 171 -0.34 4.45 -3.20
N PHE A 172 0.57 4.28 -2.27
CA PHE A 172 0.27 4.03 -0.87
C PHE A 172 1.06 4.98 0.03
N VAL A 173 0.37 5.73 0.88
CA VAL A 173 0.97 6.75 1.74
C VAL A 173 0.87 6.35 3.20
N VAL A 174 1.98 6.50 3.91
CA VAL A 174 2.04 6.44 5.36
C VAL A 174 2.44 7.82 5.87
N LYS A 175 1.65 8.36 6.81
CA LYS A 175 2.01 9.56 7.55
C LYS A 175 2.90 9.17 8.73
N LEU A 176 4.10 9.70 8.76
CA LEU A 176 5.02 9.61 9.88
C LEU A 176 4.88 10.85 10.78
N LEU A 177 5.69 10.94 11.84
CA LEU A 177 5.59 12.05 12.79
C LEU A 177 5.78 13.43 12.14
N LEU A 178 6.79 13.55 11.25
CA LEU A 178 7.20 14.83 10.63
C LEU A 178 7.20 14.80 9.10
N SER A 179 6.78 13.70 8.50
CA SER A 179 6.84 13.51 7.05
C SER A 179 5.76 12.55 6.56
N TYR A 180 5.73 12.37 5.26
CA TYR A 180 4.91 11.39 4.57
C TYR A 180 5.83 10.60 3.64
N ASP A 181 5.66 9.28 3.65
CA ASP A 181 6.31 8.38 2.72
C ASP A 181 5.25 7.78 1.80
N LEU A 182 5.52 7.77 0.50
CA LEU A 182 4.65 7.25 -0.53
C LEU A 182 5.37 6.18 -1.32
N TRP A 183 4.89 4.93 -1.20
CA TRP A 183 5.32 3.83 -2.08
C TRP A 183 4.36 3.72 -3.24
N TYR A 184 4.88 3.42 -4.42
CA TYR A 184 4.07 3.30 -5.61
C TYR A 184 4.70 2.34 -6.62
N THR A 185 3.88 1.85 -7.53
CA THR A 185 4.35 1.01 -8.63
C THR A 185 4.92 1.88 -9.73
N GLY A 186 6.17 1.61 -10.13
CA GLY A 186 6.73 2.07 -11.39
C GLY A 186 6.94 0.89 -12.34
N LYS A 187 6.75 1.09 -13.63
CA LYS A 187 6.86 0.03 -14.64
C LYS A 187 7.54 0.53 -15.90
N ASN A 188 8.46 -0.29 -16.42
CA ASN A 188 9.03 -0.11 -17.75
C ASN A 188 8.12 -0.76 -18.79
N PHE A 189 7.59 0.03 -19.72
CA PHE A 189 6.99 -0.48 -20.93
C PHE A 189 8.05 -0.46 -22.05
N THR A 190 8.72 -1.56 -22.31
CA THR A 190 9.44 -1.68 -23.57
C THR A 190 8.41 -1.83 -24.70
N TYR A 191 8.66 -1.21 -25.85
CA TYR A 191 7.77 -1.18 -27.03
C TYR A 191 7.36 -2.59 -27.52
N GLN A 192 8.05 -3.63 -27.09
CA GLN A 192 7.81 -5.03 -27.47
C GLN A 192 7.15 -5.91 -26.40
N LYS A 193 6.44 -5.33 -25.41
CA LYS A 193 5.59 -6.04 -24.41
C LYS A 193 6.18 -7.23 -23.63
N THR A 194 7.32 -7.78 -24.03
CA THR A 194 7.85 -9.05 -23.50
C THR A 194 8.72 -8.90 -22.23
N ASN A 195 9.16 -7.69 -21.89
CA ASN A 195 10.06 -7.46 -20.75
C ASN A 195 9.65 -6.27 -19.86
N SER A 196 8.36 -6.05 -19.65
CA SER A 196 7.95 -4.99 -18.74
C SER A 196 8.03 -5.44 -17.28
N VAL A 197 8.97 -4.87 -16.52
CA VAL A 197 9.19 -5.17 -15.12
C VAL A 197 8.57 -4.09 -14.26
N SER A 198 7.69 -4.48 -13.34
CA SER A 198 7.16 -3.60 -12.29
C SER A 198 8.05 -3.65 -11.05
N ARG A 199 8.19 -2.50 -10.40
CA ARG A 199 9.01 -2.30 -9.19
C ARG A 199 8.28 -1.37 -8.23
N ILE A 200 8.64 -1.42 -6.95
CA ILE A 200 8.13 -0.47 -5.97
C ILE A 200 9.15 0.65 -5.78
N LEU A 201 8.68 1.87 -5.93
CA LEU A 201 9.44 3.10 -5.76
C LEU A 201 8.97 3.84 -4.50
N LEU A 202 9.78 4.81 -4.06
CA LEU A 202 9.50 5.65 -2.90
C LEU A 202 9.57 7.12 -3.28
N ALA A 203 8.68 7.91 -2.72
CA ALA A 203 8.77 9.36 -2.67
C ALA A 203 8.49 9.85 -1.25
N THR A 204 9.12 10.93 -0.84
CA THR A 204 8.96 11.53 0.49
C THR A 204 8.42 12.95 0.40
N SER A 205 7.69 13.37 1.42
CA SER A 205 7.10 14.71 1.49
C SER A 205 7.01 15.21 2.93
N LEU A 206 7.07 16.52 3.12
CA LEU A 206 6.80 17.15 4.42
C LEU A 206 5.34 17.58 4.58
N ASP A 207 4.61 17.78 3.48
CA ASP A 207 3.26 18.32 3.45
C ASP A 207 2.20 17.37 2.83
N GLY A 208 2.65 16.22 2.28
CA GLY A 208 1.80 15.24 1.59
C GLY A 208 1.35 15.68 0.19
N ILE A 209 1.84 16.83 -0.32
CA ILE A 209 1.47 17.42 -1.62
C ILE A 209 2.66 17.55 -2.54
N LYS A 210 3.79 18.04 -2.02
CA LYS A 210 5.05 18.19 -2.76
C LYS A 210 5.95 17.02 -2.46
N TRP A 211 6.28 16.24 -3.49
CA TRP A 211 6.95 14.96 -3.35
C TRP A 211 8.34 14.96 -3.98
N ASN A 212 9.31 14.45 -3.24
CA ASN A 212 10.67 14.17 -3.71
C ASN A 212 10.79 12.67 -3.99
N LYS A 213 10.94 12.28 -5.25
CA LYS A 213 11.14 10.89 -5.64
C LYS A 213 12.54 10.42 -5.31
N TRP A 214 12.64 9.19 -4.80
CA TRP A 214 13.94 8.52 -4.69
C TRP A 214 14.49 8.18 -6.08
N PRO A 215 15.82 8.24 -6.27
CA PRO A 215 16.43 8.07 -7.58
C PRO A 215 16.39 6.61 -8.10
N THR A 216 16.16 5.66 -7.20
CA THR A 216 16.14 4.22 -7.50
C THR A 216 14.94 3.54 -6.88
N PRO A 217 14.46 2.42 -7.47
CA PRO A 217 13.46 1.58 -6.82
C PRO A 217 13.95 1.07 -5.46
N VAL A 218 13.02 0.95 -4.50
CA VAL A 218 13.31 0.47 -3.15
C VAL A 218 12.98 -1.02 -2.97
N PHE A 219 12.15 -1.60 -3.86
CA PHE A 219 11.86 -3.03 -3.85
C PHE A 219 11.78 -3.57 -5.28
N LEU A 220 12.58 -4.59 -5.54
CA LEU A 220 12.78 -5.19 -6.86
C LEU A 220 12.28 -6.64 -6.86
N PRO A 221 11.93 -7.19 -8.06
CA PRO A 221 11.73 -8.62 -8.22
C PRO A 221 12.90 -9.43 -7.64
N SER A 222 12.64 -10.66 -7.24
CA SER A 222 13.70 -11.57 -6.81
C SER A 222 14.72 -11.81 -7.93
N THR A 223 15.99 -11.87 -7.56
CA THR A 223 17.07 -12.28 -8.49
C THR A 223 17.11 -13.79 -8.71
N ASP A 224 16.49 -14.56 -7.82
CA ASP A 224 16.25 -15.99 -8.04
C ASP A 224 15.11 -16.14 -9.05
N VAL A 225 15.43 -16.63 -10.24
CA VAL A 225 14.48 -16.81 -11.37
C VAL A 225 13.39 -17.83 -11.07
N SER A 226 13.61 -18.72 -10.11
CA SER A 226 12.61 -19.69 -9.64
C SER A 226 11.62 -19.12 -8.65
N ALA A 227 11.91 -17.96 -8.04
CA ALA A 227 11.04 -17.33 -7.07
C ALA A 227 9.71 -16.89 -7.69
N TRP A 228 8.66 -16.97 -6.90
CA TRP A 228 7.29 -16.62 -7.31
C TRP A 228 7.11 -15.14 -7.69
N ASP A 229 8.01 -14.25 -7.27
CA ASP A 229 8.00 -12.81 -7.55
C ASP A 229 9.20 -12.35 -8.41
N SER A 230 9.75 -13.26 -9.23
CA SER A 230 10.97 -13.02 -10.01
C SER A 230 10.76 -12.15 -11.26
N ALA A 231 9.52 -11.96 -11.74
CA ALA A 231 9.27 -11.15 -12.93
C ALA A 231 8.86 -9.70 -12.59
N SER A 232 8.03 -9.50 -11.58
CA SER A 232 7.52 -8.19 -11.20
C SER A 232 7.06 -8.16 -9.75
N VAL A 233 7.21 -6.97 -9.10
CA VAL A 233 6.62 -6.64 -7.81
C VAL A 233 5.90 -5.30 -7.91
N TYR A 234 4.67 -5.18 -7.36
CA TYR A 234 3.81 -4.02 -7.54
C TYR A 234 2.71 -3.93 -6.48
N SER A 235 1.87 -2.87 -6.56
CA SER A 235 0.72 -2.61 -5.68
C SER A 235 1.07 -2.70 -4.20
N PRO A 236 1.96 -1.81 -3.72
CA PRO A 236 2.35 -1.77 -2.32
C PRO A 236 1.18 -1.39 -1.43
N SER A 237 1.13 -2.00 -0.24
CA SER A 237 0.31 -1.59 0.89
C SER A 237 1.17 -1.65 2.14
N VAL A 238 1.37 -0.52 2.81
CA VAL A 238 2.40 -0.39 3.87
C VAL A 238 1.76 -0.04 5.20
N TYR A 239 2.20 -0.71 6.25
CA TYR A 239 1.84 -0.40 7.62
C TYR A 239 3.10 -0.09 8.44
N TRP A 240 3.07 0.99 9.21
CA TRP A 240 4.10 1.36 10.16
C TRP A 240 3.60 1.10 11.59
N ASN A 241 4.28 0.25 12.33
CA ASN A 241 3.89 -0.10 13.69
C ASN A 241 4.61 0.74 14.77
N GLY A 242 5.33 1.78 14.36
CA GLY A 242 6.15 2.61 15.26
C GLY A 242 7.63 2.20 15.31
N THR A 243 8.01 1.03 14.76
CA THR A 243 9.38 0.51 14.82
C THR A 243 9.86 -0.03 13.47
N ILE A 244 9.02 -0.78 12.77
CA ILE A 244 9.31 -1.36 11.46
C ILE A 244 8.12 -1.18 10.52
N PHE A 245 8.44 -1.08 9.22
CA PHE A 245 7.45 -1.09 8.17
C PHE A 245 7.14 -2.53 7.75
N TRP A 246 5.86 -2.78 7.46
CA TRP A 246 5.34 -4.00 6.89
C TRP A 246 4.79 -3.70 5.51
N LEU A 247 5.24 -4.41 4.49
CA LEU A 247 4.83 -4.22 3.10
C LEU A 247 4.14 -5.48 2.60
N TRP A 248 2.85 -5.38 2.29
CA TRP A 248 2.15 -6.32 1.43
C TRP A 248 2.34 -5.87 -0.01
N TYR A 249 2.66 -6.79 -0.88
CA TYR A 249 2.90 -6.50 -2.29
C TYR A 249 2.37 -7.62 -3.18
N SER A 250 2.06 -7.28 -4.42
CA SER A 250 1.75 -8.27 -5.46
C SER A 250 3.02 -8.64 -6.21
N GLY A 251 3.17 -9.91 -6.53
CA GLY A 251 4.30 -10.43 -7.28
C GLY A 251 3.86 -11.43 -8.34
N VAL A 252 4.66 -11.56 -9.40
CA VAL A 252 4.50 -12.59 -10.44
C VAL A 252 5.85 -13.19 -10.76
N SER A 253 5.86 -14.49 -11.09
CA SER A 253 7.07 -15.19 -11.52
C SER A 253 7.27 -15.09 -13.04
N GLN A 254 8.47 -15.45 -13.47
CA GLN A 254 8.77 -15.59 -14.91
C GLN A 254 8.04 -16.79 -15.55
N SER A 255 7.74 -17.81 -14.76
CA SER A 255 7.08 -19.04 -15.22
C SER A 255 5.55 -18.99 -15.15
N SER A 256 4.98 -18.12 -14.30
CA SER A 256 3.54 -17.96 -14.13
C SER A 256 3.17 -16.50 -14.03
N LEU A 257 2.25 -16.05 -14.86
CA LEU A 257 1.73 -14.68 -14.82
C LEU A 257 0.59 -14.50 -13.80
N ALA A 258 0.22 -15.54 -13.08
CA ALA A 258 -0.79 -15.44 -12.01
C ALA A 258 -0.23 -14.67 -10.81
N PRO A 259 -0.77 -13.49 -10.50
CA PRO A 259 -0.30 -12.72 -9.35
C PRO A 259 -0.57 -13.44 -8.04
N GLN A 260 0.33 -13.21 -7.10
CA GLN A 260 0.27 -13.68 -5.72
C GLN A 260 0.62 -12.54 -4.77
N ILE A 261 0.30 -12.67 -3.49
CA ILE A 261 0.58 -11.65 -2.49
C ILE A 261 1.70 -12.13 -1.56
N GLY A 262 2.70 -11.28 -1.39
CA GLY A 262 3.80 -11.46 -0.45
C GLY A 262 3.83 -10.43 0.67
N LEU A 263 4.73 -10.66 1.60
CA LEU A 263 5.00 -9.80 2.74
C LEU A 263 6.50 -9.53 2.85
N ALA A 264 6.86 -8.29 3.16
CA ALA A 264 8.24 -7.89 3.44
C ALA A 264 8.26 -6.92 4.62
N THR A 265 9.42 -6.78 5.26
CA THR A 265 9.64 -5.85 6.37
C THR A 265 10.82 -4.94 6.09
N SER A 266 10.81 -3.74 6.70
CA SER A 266 11.89 -2.77 6.58
C SER A 266 12.02 -1.93 7.84
N PRO A 267 13.24 -1.64 8.30
CA PRO A 267 13.46 -0.71 9.42
C PRO A 267 13.33 0.77 9.01
N ASP A 268 13.47 1.09 7.72
CA ASP A 268 13.62 2.45 7.20
C ASP A 268 12.67 2.80 6.03
N GLY A 269 11.86 1.83 5.56
CA GLY A 269 10.94 2.01 4.44
C GLY A 269 11.61 1.98 3.06
N SER A 270 12.94 1.84 3.00
CA SER A 270 13.72 1.84 1.76
C SER A 270 14.49 0.54 1.52
N THR A 271 14.92 -0.13 2.58
CA THR A 271 15.64 -1.40 2.54
C THR A 271 14.72 -2.50 3.03
N TRP A 272 14.31 -3.42 2.15
CA TRP A 272 13.29 -4.40 2.42
C TRP A 272 13.81 -5.82 2.45
N THR A 273 13.35 -6.61 3.43
CA THR A 273 13.59 -8.04 3.54
C THR A 273 12.28 -8.79 3.35
N ARG A 274 12.23 -9.75 2.41
CA ARG A 274 11.09 -10.65 2.24
C ARG A 274 10.86 -11.45 3.52
N PHE A 275 9.61 -11.51 3.97
CA PHE A 275 9.23 -12.21 5.19
C PHE A 275 9.34 -13.73 5.03
N SER A 276 9.04 -14.24 3.83
CA SER A 276 9.10 -15.65 3.45
C SER A 276 9.59 -15.79 2.00
N SER A 277 10.13 -16.96 1.67
CA SER A 277 10.40 -17.38 0.29
C SER A 277 9.10 -17.66 -0.49
N ASP A 278 8.00 -17.97 0.22
CA ASP A 278 6.70 -18.29 -0.37
C ASP A 278 5.74 -17.10 -0.26
N PRO A 279 4.76 -16.98 -1.16
CA PRO A 279 3.69 -16.00 -1.02
C PRO A 279 2.82 -16.33 0.20
N ILE A 280 2.29 -15.29 0.85
CA ILE A 280 1.34 -15.46 1.97
C ILE A 280 -0.07 -15.78 1.48
N LEU A 281 -0.40 -15.43 0.23
CA LEU A 281 -1.69 -15.72 -0.39
C LEU A 281 -1.50 -16.04 -1.87
N SER A 282 -2.02 -17.19 -2.28
CA SER A 282 -1.96 -17.71 -3.65
C SER A 282 -3.35 -17.79 -4.30
N PRO A 283 -3.45 -17.90 -5.63
CA PRO A 283 -4.71 -18.13 -6.34
C PRO A 283 -5.51 -19.30 -5.77
N GLY A 284 -6.82 -19.29 -6.00
CA GLY A 284 -7.70 -20.39 -5.66
C GLY A 284 -7.63 -21.56 -6.66
N SER A 285 -8.50 -22.55 -6.48
CA SER A 285 -8.64 -23.67 -7.40
C SER A 285 -9.02 -23.21 -8.81
N MET A 286 -8.76 -24.03 -9.83
CA MET A 286 -8.91 -23.70 -11.26
C MET A 286 -10.29 -23.15 -11.67
N GLU A 287 -11.36 -23.52 -10.97
CA GLU A 287 -12.72 -23.03 -11.23
C GLU A 287 -13.13 -21.89 -10.30
N GLY A 288 -12.22 -21.49 -9.39
CA GLY A 288 -12.47 -20.45 -8.40
C GLY A 288 -12.55 -19.06 -9.02
N TRP A 289 -13.24 -18.18 -8.33
CA TRP A 289 -13.41 -16.77 -8.71
C TRP A 289 -12.08 -15.98 -8.69
N ASP A 290 -11.05 -16.50 -8.01
CA ASP A 290 -9.69 -15.93 -7.90
C ASP A 290 -8.61 -16.87 -8.44
N SER A 291 -8.99 -17.77 -9.36
CA SER A 291 -8.10 -18.80 -9.93
C SER A 291 -7.01 -18.25 -10.83
N ALA A 292 -7.22 -17.09 -11.46
CA ALA A 292 -6.23 -16.45 -12.33
C ALA A 292 -5.23 -15.56 -11.58
N GLY A 293 -5.47 -15.28 -10.30
CA GLY A 293 -4.54 -14.49 -9.48
C GLY A 293 -5.18 -13.83 -8.28
N VAL A 294 -4.32 -13.40 -7.35
CA VAL A 294 -4.67 -12.55 -6.20
C VAL A 294 -3.69 -11.39 -6.10
N GLU A 295 -4.18 -10.16 -5.93
CA GLU A 295 -3.35 -8.96 -5.91
C GLU A 295 -3.94 -7.83 -5.08
N GLN A 296 -3.24 -6.68 -5.00
CA GLN A 296 -3.71 -5.41 -4.42
C GLN A 296 -4.21 -5.54 -2.97
N ALA A 297 -3.36 -6.07 -2.12
CA ALA A 297 -3.64 -6.28 -0.70
C ALA A 297 -4.04 -4.99 0.03
N ALA A 298 -5.03 -5.08 0.91
CA ALA A 298 -5.47 -4.03 1.81
C ALA A 298 -5.61 -4.59 3.24
N PRO A 299 -4.54 -4.56 4.04
CA PRO A 299 -4.55 -5.08 5.40
C PRO A 299 -5.36 -4.17 6.34
N VAL A 300 -6.16 -4.78 7.21
CA VAL A 300 -6.73 -4.16 8.40
C VAL A 300 -6.18 -4.90 9.61
N ILE A 301 -5.37 -4.19 10.39
CA ILE A 301 -4.67 -4.74 11.52
C ILE A 301 -5.55 -4.66 12.76
N ASN A 302 -5.70 -5.78 13.47
CA ASN A 302 -6.22 -5.87 14.82
C ASN A 302 -5.09 -6.36 15.74
N GLN A 303 -5.23 -6.18 17.04
CA GLN A 303 -4.20 -6.55 18.05
C GLN A 303 -3.62 -7.96 17.87
N ASN A 304 -4.43 -8.94 17.44
CA ASN A 304 -4.05 -10.35 17.37
C ASN A 304 -4.22 -10.99 15.98
N SER A 305 -4.56 -10.22 14.95
CA SER A 305 -4.81 -10.74 13.61
C SER A 305 -4.78 -9.66 12.55
N VAL A 306 -4.60 -10.05 11.31
CA VAL A 306 -4.73 -9.19 10.15
C VAL A 306 -5.83 -9.72 9.26
N ARG A 307 -6.80 -8.88 8.92
CA ARG A 307 -7.73 -9.11 7.82
C ARG A 307 -7.15 -8.52 6.56
N LEU A 308 -6.99 -9.33 5.53
CA LEU A 308 -6.42 -8.94 4.25
C LEU A 308 -7.51 -8.95 3.19
N TYR A 309 -8.00 -7.77 2.82
CA TYR A 309 -8.83 -7.65 1.62
C TYR A 309 -7.92 -7.66 0.39
N TYR A 310 -8.37 -8.27 -0.69
CA TYR A 310 -7.54 -8.45 -1.89
C TYR A 310 -8.40 -8.54 -3.15
N ASP A 311 -7.78 -8.27 -4.29
CA ASP A 311 -8.40 -8.57 -5.57
C ASP A 311 -8.21 -10.02 -5.92
N GLY A 312 -9.29 -10.68 -6.27
CA GLY A 312 -9.26 -11.98 -6.93
C GLY A 312 -9.61 -11.85 -8.39
N LEU A 313 -8.78 -12.46 -9.23
CA LEU A 313 -8.92 -12.49 -10.66
C LEU A 313 -9.42 -13.87 -11.09
N GLY A 314 -10.60 -13.93 -11.68
CA GLY A 314 -11.12 -15.16 -12.29
C GLY A 314 -10.77 -15.25 -13.76
N ALA A 315 -10.59 -16.45 -14.28
CA ALA A 315 -10.21 -16.68 -15.68
C ALA A 315 -11.19 -16.06 -16.70
N PHE A 316 -12.48 -15.96 -16.32
CA PHE A 316 -13.54 -15.49 -17.22
C PHE A 316 -14.39 -14.37 -16.62
N THR A 317 -14.04 -13.85 -15.47
CA THR A 317 -14.83 -12.85 -14.74
C THR A 317 -13.96 -11.64 -14.41
N GLY A 318 -14.58 -10.48 -14.33
CA GLY A 318 -13.92 -9.27 -13.84
C GLY A 318 -13.44 -9.42 -12.38
N GLY A 319 -12.52 -8.55 -11.97
CA GLY A 319 -11.97 -8.55 -10.61
C GLY A 319 -13.06 -8.41 -9.55
N ARG A 320 -12.89 -9.11 -8.45
CA ARG A 320 -13.77 -9.10 -7.26
C ARG A 320 -12.92 -8.99 -6.01
N ILE A 321 -13.51 -8.50 -4.94
CA ILE A 321 -12.78 -8.33 -3.69
C ILE A 321 -13.06 -9.49 -2.76
N GLY A 322 -11.99 -10.14 -2.30
CA GLY A 322 -12.00 -11.19 -1.29
C GLY A 322 -11.43 -10.73 0.04
N LEU A 323 -11.52 -11.63 1.00
CA LEU A 323 -10.97 -11.51 2.33
C LEU A 323 -10.19 -12.77 2.69
N ALA A 324 -9.00 -12.59 3.24
CA ALA A 324 -8.22 -13.62 3.91
C ALA A 324 -7.88 -13.17 5.33
N GLN A 325 -7.61 -14.13 6.19
CA GLN A 325 -7.21 -13.88 7.57
C GLN A 325 -5.80 -14.44 7.79
N SER A 326 -5.02 -13.72 8.58
CA SER A 326 -3.71 -14.20 9.00
C SER A 326 -3.83 -15.49 9.82
N PRO A 327 -2.80 -16.36 9.82
CA PRO A 327 -2.73 -17.51 10.70
C PRO A 327 -2.90 -17.12 12.17
N GLN A 328 -3.38 -18.07 12.98
CA GLN A 328 -3.50 -17.87 14.42
C GLN A 328 -2.10 -17.60 15.01
N GLY A 329 -1.99 -16.58 15.84
CA GLY A 329 -0.70 -16.18 16.44
C GLY A 329 0.14 -15.25 15.57
N PHE A 330 -0.24 -15.01 14.31
CA PHE A 330 0.37 -13.94 13.53
C PHE A 330 -0.16 -12.60 14.06
N ALA A 331 0.67 -11.88 14.77
CA ALA A 331 0.39 -10.53 15.22
C ALA A 331 1.49 -9.60 14.73
N ILE A 332 1.09 -8.44 14.26
CA ILE A 332 2.01 -7.31 14.07
C ILE A 332 2.15 -6.66 15.44
N PRO A 333 3.33 -6.72 16.09
CA PRO A 333 3.49 -6.11 17.39
C PRO A 333 3.16 -4.62 17.32
N GLU A 334 2.17 -4.18 18.08
CA GLU A 334 1.97 -2.76 18.32
C GLU A 334 2.94 -2.32 19.42
N PHE A 335 3.62 -1.21 19.22
CA PHE A 335 4.47 -0.66 20.27
C PHE A 335 3.59 -0.07 21.37
N PRO A 336 3.65 -0.58 22.61
CA PRO A 336 2.65 -0.27 23.64
C PRO A 336 2.72 1.14 24.22
N TYR A 337 3.68 2.01 23.82
CA TYR A 337 3.81 3.30 24.51
C TYR A 337 4.25 4.47 23.62
N PRO A 338 3.43 5.55 23.55
CA PRO A 338 3.86 6.88 23.09
C PRO A 338 5.02 7.47 23.91
N SER A 339 5.21 7.01 25.14
CA SER A 339 6.24 7.49 26.07
C SER A 339 7.68 7.12 25.67
N MET A 340 7.93 6.03 24.94
CA MET A 340 9.27 5.72 24.44
C MET A 340 9.72 6.62 23.28
N ILE A 341 8.80 7.08 22.46
CA ILE A 341 9.10 8.06 21.39
C ILE A 341 9.57 9.38 22.01
N LEU A 342 9.01 9.77 23.15
CA LEU A 342 9.44 10.95 23.90
C LEU A 342 10.87 10.80 24.42
N ILE A 343 11.25 9.63 24.90
CA ILE A 343 12.60 9.34 25.43
C ILE A 343 13.65 9.34 24.29
N ILE A 344 13.34 8.73 23.14
CA ILE A 344 14.22 8.73 21.96
C ILE A 344 14.32 10.13 21.37
N GLY A 345 13.22 10.88 21.28
CA GLY A 345 13.19 12.28 20.84
C GLY A 345 13.99 13.19 21.76
N LEU A 346 13.88 13.02 23.09
CA LEU A 346 14.65 13.78 24.07
C LEU A 346 16.15 13.43 24.04
N ALA A 347 16.52 12.17 23.83
CA ALA A 347 17.89 11.74 23.67
C ALA A 347 18.54 12.31 22.40
N ALA A 348 17.81 12.27 21.26
CA ALA A 348 18.23 12.88 20.00
C ALA A 348 18.38 14.40 20.11
N TYR A 349 17.43 15.07 20.78
CA TYR A 349 17.48 16.50 21.05
C TYR A 349 18.64 16.89 21.97
N ALA A 350 18.88 16.11 23.03
CA ALA A 350 20.03 16.32 23.94
C ALA A 350 21.37 16.14 23.20
N THR A 351 21.44 15.16 22.27
CA THR A 351 22.64 14.93 21.45
C THR A 351 22.87 16.08 20.46
N ALA A 352 21.82 16.61 19.84
CA ALA A 352 21.89 17.77 18.96
C ALA A 352 22.32 19.05 19.70
N LEU A 353 21.81 19.27 20.91
CA LEU A 353 22.22 20.39 21.76
C LEU A 353 23.68 20.27 22.22
N SER A 354 24.17 19.08 22.52
CA SER A 354 25.57 18.85 22.92
C SER A 354 26.55 19.12 21.76
N ARG A 355 26.15 18.83 20.51
CA ARG A 355 26.93 19.16 19.31
C ARG A 355 26.98 20.67 19.05
N LYS A 356 25.89 21.40 19.27
CA LYS A 356 25.84 22.86 19.09
C LYS A 356 26.72 23.63 20.10
N ARG A 357 26.95 23.07 21.30
CA ARG A 357 27.85 23.66 22.31
C ARG A 357 29.33 23.43 22.09
N ARG A 358 29.70 22.54 21.15
CA ARG A 358 31.13 22.22 20.82
C ARG A 358 31.72 23.01 19.66
N HIS A 359 30.92 23.85 19.00
CA HIS A 359 31.37 24.79 17.99
C HIS A 359 30.87 26.20 18.31
N PRO A 360 31.48 26.93 19.29
CA PRO A 360 31.34 28.37 19.34
C PRO A 360 32.09 28.96 18.14
N LYS A 361 31.47 29.96 17.50
CA LYS A 361 32.10 30.74 16.42
C LYS A 361 33.32 31.49 16.96
#